data_b2943ef766ed7bb922daa2b4c551c7d3
#
_entry.id   b2943ef766ed7bb922daa2b4c551c7d3
#
_cell.length_a   1.000
_cell.length_b   1.000
_cell.length_c   1.000
_cell.angle_alpha   90.00
_cell.angle_beta   90.00
_cell.angle_gamma   90.00
#
_symmetry.space_group_name_H-M   'P 1'
#
loop_
_entity.id
_entity.type
_entity.pdbx_description
1 polymer ?
#
loop_
_entity_poly.entity_id
_entity_poly.type
_entity_poly.pdbx_seq_one_letter_code
_entity_poly.pdbx_strand_id
1 'polypeptide(L)'
;MFRGSLNDLIKDLAKNIEFTSSINQKKIDERMHDRALVLRFLAFYNSTYLKAKKGLKPFLNEFFETYKNPTPARLAEFKEVFIKSMRASHTIFGNKAFRLLRKTPERDAGQWAPQINASVFQVLAVSFSDYDIGQLTRAADAIYEEYCDIISNDLRWVQAVSNRTSHYSNVEYA
;
A
#
# COMPACT_ATOMS: atom_id res chain seq x y z
N MET A 1 -4.20 -23.53 -1.89
CA MET A 1 -2.81 -23.03 -1.90
C MET A 1 -2.59 -22.32 -3.23
N PHE A 2 -2.29 -21.05 -3.21
CA PHE A 2 -2.08 -20.26 -4.43
C PHE A 2 -0.82 -20.75 -5.16
N ARG A 3 -0.98 -21.08 -6.47
CA ARG A 3 0.10 -21.53 -7.36
C ARG A 3 0.09 -20.70 -8.63
N GLY A 4 1.23 -20.63 -9.34
CA GLY A 4 1.37 -19.90 -10.61
C GLY A 4 2.41 -18.78 -10.54
N SER A 5 2.78 -18.24 -11.69
CA SER A 5 3.85 -17.23 -11.81
C SER A 5 3.55 -15.92 -11.07
N LEU A 6 2.27 -15.54 -10.93
CA LEU A 6 1.89 -14.40 -10.08
C LEU A 6 2.26 -14.64 -8.61
N ASN A 7 2.01 -15.86 -8.09
CA ASN A 7 2.36 -16.17 -6.70
C ASN A 7 3.88 -16.12 -6.47
N ASP A 8 4.67 -16.53 -7.45
CA ASP A 8 6.12 -16.47 -7.35
C ASP A 8 6.61 -15.01 -7.40
N LEU A 9 6.04 -14.17 -8.27
CA LEU A 9 6.29 -12.73 -8.27
C LEU A 9 5.93 -12.09 -6.92
N ILE A 10 4.79 -12.42 -6.32
CA ILE A 10 4.37 -11.90 -5.00
C ILE A 10 5.39 -12.27 -3.92
N LYS A 11 5.90 -13.51 -3.92
CA LYS A 11 6.95 -13.94 -2.97
C LYS A 11 8.25 -13.18 -3.15
N ASP A 12 8.64 -12.91 -4.40
CA ASP A 12 9.87 -12.19 -4.73
C ASP A 12 9.76 -10.72 -4.34
N LEU A 13 8.63 -10.08 -4.64
CA LEU A 13 8.37 -8.69 -4.27
C LEU A 13 8.30 -8.50 -2.75
N ALA A 14 7.73 -9.46 -2.02
CA ALA A 14 7.69 -9.42 -0.55
C ALA A 14 9.07 -9.48 0.11
N LYS A 15 10.11 -9.92 -0.63
CA LYS A 15 11.51 -9.95 -0.18
C LYS A 15 12.35 -8.83 -0.80
N ASN A 16 11.77 -8.04 -1.70
CA ASN A 16 12.49 -7.00 -2.41
C ASN A 16 12.96 -5.91 -1.44
N ILE A 17 14.19 -5.40 -1.63
CA ILE A 17 14.81 -4.42 -0.74
C ILE A 17 14.02 -3.11 -0.68
N GLU A 18 13.47 -2.63 -1.79
CA GLU A 18 12.68 -1.40 -1.81
C GLU A 18 11.41 -1.53 -0.97
N PHE A 19 10.76 -2.71 -1.01
CA PHE A 19 9.60 -2.98 -0.17
C PHE A 19 9.99 -3.10 1.30
N THR A 20 10.97 -3.95 1.63
CA THR A 20 11.38 -4.18 3.03
C THR A 20 11.92 -2.92 3.69
N SER A 21 12.60 -2.05 2.94
CA SER A 21 13.05 -0.74 3.42
C SER A 21 11.89 0.22 3.66
N SER A 22 10.92 0.28 2.74
CA SER A 22 9.76 1.18 2.86
C SER A 22 8.86 0.81 4.06
N ILE A 23 8.72 -0.47 4.35
CA ILE A 23 7.96 -0.93 5.51
C ILE A 23 8.79 -0.99 6.80
N ASN A 24 10.08 -0.72 6.73
CA ASN A 24 11.04 -0.80 7.84
C ASN A 24 10.97 -2.16 8.57
N GLN A 25 10.94 -3.24 7.80
CA GLN A 25 10.84 -4.60 8.34
C GLN A 25 12.19 -5.29 8.27
N LYS A 26 12.70 -5.68 9.44
CA LYS A 26 14.00 -6.37 9.59
C LYS A 26 13.88 -7.91 9.58
N LYS A 27 12.68 -8.45 9.73
CA LYS A 27 12.42 -9.89 9.80
C LYS A 27 11.39 -10.32 8.77
N ILE A 28 11.59 -11.51 8.19
CA ILE A 28 10.60 -12.12 7.28
C ILE A 28 9.31 -12.34 8.08
N ASP A 29 8.18 -11.89 7.52
CA ASP A 29 6.87 -12.10 8.13
C ASP A 29 6.41 -13.55 7.96
N GLU A 30 6.47 -14.32 9.04
CA GLU A 30 6.02 -15.70 9.09
C GLU A 30 4.51 -15.85 8.81
N ARG A 31 3.70 -14.81 9.05
CA ARG A 31 2.25 -14.79 8.84
C ARG A 31 1.83 -14.40 7.43
N MET A 32 2.77 -14.23 6.51
CA MET A 32 2.50 -13.84 5.13
C MET A 32 1.81 -12.47 4.94
N HIS A 33 1.85 -11.58 5.94
CA HIS A 33 1.28 -10.23 5.82
C HIS A 33 1.92 -9.46 4.67
N ASP A 34 3.23 -9.59 4.49
CA ASP A 34 3.97 -8.93 3.41
C ASP A 34 3.45 -9.33 2.03
N ARG A 35 3.17 -10.62 1.83
CA ARG A 35 2.58 -11.13 0.58
C ARG A 35 1.16 -10.63 0.38
N ALA A 36 0.39 -10.48 1.47
CA ALA A 36 -0.95 -9.93 1.39
C ALA A 36 -0.95 -8.45 0.99
N LEU A 37 0.03 -7.65 1.46
CA LEU A 37 0.22 -6.28 1.02
C LEU A 37 0.59 -6.19 -0.46
N VAL A 38 1.52 -7.03 -0.93
CA VAL A 38 1.90 -7.08 -2.35
C VAL A 38 0.69 -7.45 -3.21
N LEU A 39 -0.05 -8.52 -2.86
CA LEU A 39 -1.25 -8.91 -3.58
C LEU A 39 -2.28 -7.78 -3.63
N ARG A 40 -2.48 -7.10 -2.50
CA ARG A 40 -3.41 -5.96 -2.39
C ARG A 40 -3.01 -4.85 -3.34
N PHE A 41 -1.73 -4.45 -3.35
CA PHE A 41 -1.23 -3.45 -4.29
C PHE A 41 -1.51 -3.83 -5.74
N LEU A 42 -1.11 -5.03 -6.18
CA LEU A 42 -1.26 -5.46 -7.57
C LEU A 42 -2.73 -5.50 -8.00
N ALA A 43 -3.62 -5.96 -7.11
CA ALA A 43 -5.05 -6.01 -7.40
C ALA A 43 -5.67 -4.62 -7.55
N PHE A 44 -5.32 -3.67 -6.69
CA PHE A 44 -5.84 -2.31 -6.77
C PHE A 44 -5.23 -1.50 -7.91
N TYR A 45 -3.95 -1.70 -8.20
CA TYR A 45 -3.30 -1.12 -9.39
C TYR A 45 -3.97 -1.57 -10.69
N ASN A 46 -4.27 -2.87 -10.80
CA ASN A 46 -4.81 -3.44 -12.02
C ASN A 46 -6.30 -3.14 -12.24
N SER A 47 -7.06 -2.99 -11.16
CA SER A 47 -8.53 -2.96 -11.23
C SER A 47 -9.12 -1.96 -10.27
N THR A 48 -10.16 -1.27 -10.71
CA THR A 48 -10.90 -0.36 -9.85
C THR A 48 -11.81 -1.16 -8.91
N TYR A 49 -11.41 -1.29 -7.66
CA TYR A 49 -12.20 -1.94 -6.61
C TYR A 49 -13.63 -1.40 -6.50
N LEU A 50 -13.80 -0.09 -6.68
CA LEU A 50 -15.09 0.58 -6.63
C LEU A 50 -16.08 0.07 -7.69
N LYS A 51 -15.58 -0.28 -8.88
CA LYS A 51 -16.41 -0.88 -9.95
C LYS A 51 -16.81 -2.32 -9.64
N ALA A 52 -16.00 -3.03 -8.85
CA ALA A 52 -16.22 -4.44 -8.55
C ALA A 52 -17.43 -4.66 -7.62
N LYS A 53 -17.81 -3.67 -6.79
CA LYS A 53 -18.91 -3.74 -5.81
C LYS A 53 -18.90 -5.00 -4.94
N LYS A 54 -17.70 -5.50 -4.61
CA LYS A 54 -17.46 -6.74 -3.86
C LYS A 54 -16.73 -6.43 -2.57
N GLY A 55 -16.78 -7.33 -1.58
CA GLY A 55 -15.90 -7.25 -0.42
C GLY A 55 -14.43 -7.47 -0.82
N LEU A 56 -13.50 -6.97 -0.02
CA LEU A 56 -12.06 -7.03 -0.31
C LEU A 56 -11.56 -8.45 -0.59
N LYS A 57 -11.92 -9.43 0.25
CA LYS A 57 -11.45 -10.82 0.09
C LYS A 57 -11.90 -11.46 -1.23
N PRO A 58 -13.19 -11.41 -1.64
CA PRO A 58 -13.61 -11.85 -2.96
C PRO A 58 -12.88 -11.13 -4.10
N PHE A 59 -12.68 -9.83 -4.00
CA PHE A 59 -11.95 -9.05 -5.00
C PHE A 59 -10.50 -9.51 -5.19
N LEU A 60 -9.76 -9.71 -4.10
CA LEU A 60 -8.37 -10.19 -4.16
C LEU A 60 -8.28 -11.62 -4.70
N ASN A 61 -9.22 -12.49 -4.34
CA ASN A 61 -9.26 -13.86 -4.84
C ASN A 61 -9.53 -13.89 -6.36
N GLU A 62 -10.50 -13.10 -6.83
CA GLU A 62 -10.81 -12.99 -8.26
C GLU A 62 -9.62 -12.45 -9.06
N PHE A 63 -8.98 -11.39 -8.57
CA PHE A 63 -7.76 -10.88 -9.20
C PHE A 63 -6.70 -11.99 -9.29
N PHE A 64 -6.45 -12.71 -8.20
CA PHE A 64 -5.46 -13.78 -8.17
C PHE A 64 -5.77 -14.89 -9.17
N GLU A 65 -7.03 -15.35 -9.25
CA GLU A 65 -7.43 -16.41 -10.20
C GLU A 65 -7.34 -15.92 -11.66
N THR A 66 -7.76 -14.68 -11.93
CA THR A 66 -7.68 -14.07 -13.26
C THR A 66 -6.24 -13.93 -13.75
N TYR A 67 -5.35 -13.51 -12.85
CA TYR A 67 -3.93 -13.25 -13.16
C TYR A 67 -2.99 -14.34 -12.62
N LYS A 68 -3.46 -15.56 -12.46
CA LYS A 68 -2.65 -16.67 -11.92
C LYS A 68 -1.34 -16.89 -12.67
N ASN A 69 -1.39 -16.83 -14.00
CA ASN A 69 -0.25 -16.96 -14.91
C ASN A 69 -0.29 -15.84 -15.96
N PRO A 70 0.06 -14.60 -15.60
CA PRO A 70 0.04 -13.51 -16.55
C PRO A 70 1.19 -13.65 -17.55
N THR A 71 1.11 -12.90 -18.66
CA THR A 71 2.19 -12.85 -19.64
C THR A 71 3.50 -12.34 -19.02
N PRO A 72 4.67 -12.69 -19.60
CA PRO A 72 5.96 -12.15 -19.12
C PRO A 72 6.01 -10.62 -19.09
N ALA A 73 5.42 -9.96 -20.09
CA ALA A 73 5.32 -8.50 -20.14
C ALA A 73 4.50 -7.94 -18.96
N ARG A 74 3.39 -8.59 -18.61
CA ARG A 74 2.54 -8.17 -17.49
C ARG A 74 3.22 -8.41 -16.13
N LEU A 75 3.98 -9.49 -15.99
CA LEU A 75 4.80 -9.74 -14.79
C LEU A 75 5.87 -8.66 -14.63
N ALA A 76 6.54 -8.27 -15.72
CA ALA A 76 7.54 -7.22 -15.71
C ALA A 76 6.93 -5.87 -15.31
N GLU A 77 5.79 -5.50 -15.88
CA GLU A 77 5.05 -4.29 -15.53
C GLU A 77 4.65 -4.26 -14.05
N PHE A 78 4.07 -5.35 -13.53
CA PHE A 78 3.71 -5.45 -12.12
C PHE A 78 4.92 -5.27 -11.19
N LYS A 79 6.05 -5.88 -11.56
CA LYS A 79 7.30 -5.74 -10.81
C LYS A 79 7.81 -4.31 -10.81
N GLU A 80 7.88 -3.68 -11.96
CA GLU A 80 8.41 -2.33 -12.13
C GLU A 80 7.59 -1.30 -11.37
N VAL A 81 6.26 -1.32 -11.56
CA VAL A 81 5.38 -0.35 -10.91
C VAL A 81 5.37 -0.50 -9.39
N PHE A 82 5.40 -1.73 -8.88
CA PHE A 82 5.50 -1.98 -7.45
C PHE A 82 6.80 -1.41 -6.86
N ILE A 83 7.94 -1.74 -7.47
CA ILE A 83 9.26 -1.27 -7.01
C ILE A 83 9.34 0.26 -7.06
N LYS A 84 8.85 0.89 -8.14
CA LYS A 84 8.75 2.35 -8.26
C LYS A 84 7.96 2.96 -7.11
N SER A 85 6.78 2.43 -6.81
CA SER A 85 5.92 2.94 -5.73
C SER A 85 6.56 2.76 -4.34
N MET A 86 7.24 1.65 -4.10
CA MET A 86 7.94 1.42 -2.82
C MET A 86 9.11 2.39 -2.65
N ARG A 87 9.89 2.62 -3.71
CA ARG A 87 10.98 3.59 -3.70
C ARG A 87 10.47 5.00 -3.42
N ALA A 88 9.40 5.43 -4.10
CA ALA A 88 8.77 6.72 -3.85
C ALA A 88 8.31 6.87 -2.40
N SER A 89 7.61 5.85 -1.88
CA SER A 89 7.13 5.84 -0.51
C SER A 89 8.27 5.95 0.51
N HIS A 90 9.38 5.26 0.27
CA HIS A 90 10.57 5.35 1.14
C HIS A 90 11.25 6.72 1.03
N THR A 91 11.34 7.29 -0.17
CA THR A 91 11.93 8.62 -0.39
C THR A 91 11.14 9.70 0.35
N ILE A 92 9.81 9.64 0.32
CA ILE A 92 8.93 10.66 0.92
C ILE A 92 8.83 10.48 2.45
N PHE A 93 8.62 9.27 2.91
CA PHE A 93 8.26 9.00 4.31
C PHE A 93 9.35 8.31 5.14
N GLY A 94 10.39 7.78 4.50
CA GLY A 94 11.42 6.99 5.17
C GLY A 94 10.81 5.81 5.94
N ASN A 95 11.22 5.65 7.20
CA ASN A 95 10.72 4.61 8.09
C ASN A 95 9.30 4.85 8.63
N LYS A 96 8.66 5.96 8.26
CA LYS A 96 7.29 6.32 8.65
C LYS A 96 6.27 5.92 7.57
N ALA A 97 6.73 5.42 6.43
CA ALA A 97 5.86 5.03 5.33
C ALA A 97 4.73 4.09 5.81
N PHE A 98 3.52 4.36 5.32
CA PHE A 98 2.33 3.55 5.58
C PHE A 98 1.86 3.48 7.04
N ARG A 99 2.27 4.43 7.88
CA ARG A 99 1.94 4.46 9.30
C ARG A 99 1.03 5.63 9.61
N LEU A 100 0.17 5.45 10.60
CA LEU A 100 -0.66 6.55 11.12
C LEU A 100 0.11 7.34 12.18
N LEU A 101 -0.07 8.65 12.17
CA LEU A 101 0.36 9.53 13.25
C LEU A 101 -0.78 9.61 14.28
N ARG A 102 -0.49 9.26 15.52
CA ARG A 102 -1.45 9.32 16.62
C ARG A 102 -1.11 10.49 17.51
N LYS A 103 -2.00 11.48 17.57
CA LYS A 103 -1.92 12.57 18.55
C LYS A 103 -2.63 12.15 19.82
N THR A 104 -2.07 12.46 20.97
CA THR A 104 -2.72 12.35 22.27
C THR A 104 -2.69 13.70 22.96
N PRO A 105 -3.59 13.97 23.92
CA PRO A 105 -3.59 15.25 24.65
C PRO A 105 -2.24 15.62 25.29
N GLU A 106 -1.43 14.59 25.62
CA GLU A 106 -0.13 14.77 26.24
C GLU A 106 1.01 14.94 25.21
N ARG A 107 0.71 14.76 23.89
CA ARG A 107 1.71 14.77 22.80
C ARG A 107 1.16 15.43 21.56
N ASP A 108 1.18 16.75 21.52
CA ASP A 108 0.74 17.55 20.37
C ASP A 108 1.48 17.20 19.07
N ALA A 109 2.79 16.88 19.17
CA ALA A 109 3.60 16.49 18.03
C ALA A 109 3.20 15.11 17.45
N GLY A 110 2.36 14.35 18.16
CA GLY A 110 1.94 13.01 17.75
C GLY A 110 3.05 11.95 17.87
N GLN A 111 2.65 10.70 17.70
CA GLN A 111 3.55 9.55 17.65
C GLN A 111 3.18 8.63 16.49
N TRP A 112 4.15 8.29 15.66
CA TRP A 112 3.95 7.34 14.57
C TRP A 112 3.65 5.93 15.12
N ALA A 113 2.59 5.32 14.60
CA ALA A 113 2.25 3.95 14.94
C ALA A 113 3.40 3.01 14.56
N PRO A 114 3.75 2.02 15.42
CA PRO A 114 4.82 1.08 15.10
C PRO A 114 4.44 0.11 13.98
N GLN A 115 3.14 -0.13 13.78
CA GLN A 115 2.62 -1.04 12.76
C GLN A 115 2.24 -0.30 11.48
N ILE A 116 2.39 -0.99 10.35
CA ILE A 116 1.86 -0.56 9.06
C ILE A 116 0.34 -0.65 9.08
N ASN A 117 -0.29 0.37 8.52
CA ASN A 117 -1.71 0.33 8.21
C ASN A 117 -1.91 -0.12 6.76
N ALA A 118 -2.58 -1.25 6.55
CA ALA A 118 -2.75 -1.84 5.21
C ALA A 118 -3.62 -0.98 4.27
N SER A 119 -4.50 -0.13 4.80
CA SER A 119 -5.30 0.79 4.00
C SER A 119 -4.49 2.01 3.57
N VAL A 120 -3.69 2.56 4.48
CA VAL A 120 -2.72 3.61 4.15
C VAL A 120 -1.70 3.11 3.13
N PHE A 121 -1.19 1.88 3.30
CA PHE A 121 -0.34 1.25 2.30
C PHE A 121 -0.99 1.22 0.93
N GLN A 122 -2.24 0.75 0.86
CA GLN A 122 -2.99 0.67 -0.38
C GLN A 122 -3.16 2.04 -1.03
N VAL A 123 -3.64 3.03 -0.28
CA VAL A 123 -3.89 4.38 -0.80
C VAL A 123 -2.60 4.99 -1.35
N LEU A 124 -1.57 5.12 -0.53
CA LEU A 124 -0.32 5.78 -0.92
C LEU A 124 0.41 5.03 -2.04
N ALA A 125 0.58 3.71 -1.88
CA ALA A 125 1.36 2.95 -2.86
C ALA A 125 0.69 2.90 -4.23
N VAL A 126 -0.64 2.76 -4.29
CA VAL A 126 -1.38 2.76 -5.56
C VAL A 126 -1.40 4.16 -6.18
N SER A 127 -1.64 5.22 -5.40
CA SER A 127 -1.58 6.59 -5.93
C SER A 127 -0.21 6.93 -6.52
N PHE A 128 0.88 6.51 -5.88
CA PHE A 128 2.24 6.76 -6.41
C PHE A 128 2.56 5.98 -7.68
N SER A 129 1.80 4.94 -8.00
CA SER A 129 1.97 4.21 -9.25
C SER A 129 1.67 5.04 -10.49
N ASP A 130 0.84 6.07 -10.38
CA ASP A 130 0.39 6.90 -11.48
C ASP A 130 1.36 8.03 -11.85
N TYR A 131 2.37 8.28 -11.00
CA TYR A 131 3.30 9.40 -11.16
C TYR A 131 4.72 8.94 -11.48
N ASP A 132 5.46 9.82 -12.14
CA ASP A 132 6.90 9.66 -12.32
C ASP A 132 7.66 9.87 -10.99
N ILE A 133 8.71 9.08 -10.77
CA ILE A 133 9.51 9.16 -9.53
C ILE A 133 10.13 10.54 -9.32
N GLY A 134 10.53 11.22 -10.40
CA GLY A 134 11.08 12.57 -10.32
C GLY A 134 10.04 13.62 -9.92
N GLN A 135 8.77 13.45 -10.34
CA GLN A 135 7.66 14.30 -9.89
C GLN A 135 7.43 14.12 -8.39
N LEU A 136 7.33 12.86 -7.93
CA LEU A 136 7.15 12.54 -6.53
C LEU A 136 8.30 13.02 -5.64
N THR A 137 9.53 12.89 -6.11
CA THR A 137 10.72 13.35 -5.37
C THR A 137 10.75 14.87 -5.22
N ARG A 138 10.38 15.62 -6.29
CA ARG A 138 10.30 17.09 -6.21
C ARG A 138 9.19 17.59 -5.28
N ALA A 139 8.12 16.83 -5.16
CA ALA A 139 6.98 17.18 -4.32
C ALA A 139 7.04 16.50 -2.92
N ALA A 140 8.15 15.84 -2.57
CA ALA A 140 8.24 14.98 -1.39
C ALA A 140 7.84 15.68 -0.09
N ASP A 141 8.37 16.88 0.15
CA ASP A 141 8.08 17.65 1.36
C ASP A 141 6.59 18.05 1.42
N ALA A 142 6.04 18.54 0.31
CA ALA A 142 4.64 18.93 0.24
C ALA A 142 3.70 17.71 0.45
N ILE A 143 4.02 16.55 -0.15
CA ILE A 143 3.26 15.32 0.06
C ILE A 143 3.34 14.86 1.53
N TYR A 144 4.50 14.96 2.13
CA TYR A 144 4.68 14.60 3.53
C TYR A 144 3.88 15.51 4.47
N GLU A 145 3.92 16.83 4.25
CA GLU A 145 3.18 17.82 5.04
C GLU A 145 1.67 17.63 4.89
N GLU A 146 1.18 17.48 3.66
CA GLU A 146 -0.24 17.22 3.39
C GLU A 146 -0.71 15.92 4.04
N TYR A 147 0.08 14.85 3.95
CA TYR A 147 -0.24 13.61 4.64
C TYR A 147 -0.34 13.79 6.14
N CYS A 148 0.59 14.51 6.75
CA CYS A 148 0.55 14.82 8.18
C CYS A 148 -0.67 15.65 8.57
N ASP A 149 -1.09 16.58 7.71
CA ASP A 149 -2.30 17.37 7.90
C ASP A 149 -3.57 16.51 7.86
N ILE A 150 -3.73 15.70 6.80
CA ILE A 150 -4.87 14.80 6.64
C ILE A 150 -5.03 13.86 7.85
N ILE A 151 -3.96 13.17 8.26
CA ILE A 151 -4.04 12.23 9.40
C ILE A 151 -4.22 12.91 10.76
N SER A 152 -4.01 14.22 10.83
CA SER A 152 -4.18 15.00 12.05
C SER A 152 -5.54 15.65 12.16
N ASN A 153 -6.13 16.05 11.04
CA ASN A 153 -7.27 16.95 11.01
C ASN A 153 -8.49 16.34 10.31
N ASP A 154 -8.33 15.37 9.39
CA ASP A 154 -9.46 14.68 8.77
C ASP A 154 -9.84 13.40 9.56
N LEU A 155 -10.71 13.58 10.55
CA LEU A 155 -11.22 12.47 11.36
C LEU A 155 -11.95 11.40 10.53
N ARG A 156 -12.62 11.79 9.44
CA ARG A 156 -13.35 10.87 8.58
C ARG A 156 -12.36 10.00 7.80
N TRP A 157 -11.29 10.58 7.27
CA TRP A 157 -10.23 9.83 6.61
C TRP A 157 -9.56 8.84 7.57
N VAL A 158 -9.19 9.30 8.77
CA VAL A 158 -8.59 8.43 9.81
C VAL A 158 -9.52 7.28 10.16
N GLN A 159 -10.83 7.51 10.28
CA GLN A 159 -11.82 6.46 10.53
C GLN A 159 -11.90 5.47 9.35
N ALA A 160 -11.90 5.97 8.10
CA ALA A 160 -11.96 5.13 6.90
C ALA A 160 -10.77 4.17 6.80
N VAL A 161 -9.55 4.62 7.12
CA VAL A 161 -8.34 3.78 7.07
C VAL A 161 -8.10 2.94 8.33
N SER A 162 -8.80 3.22 9.44
CA SER A 162 -8.62 2.51 10.73
C SER A 162 -9.73 1.50 11.01
N ASN A 163 -10.97 1.79 10.61
CA ASN A 163 -12.15 1.00 10.96
C ASN A 163 -12.80 0.44 9.70
N ARG A 164 -13.16 -0.88 9.75
CA ARG A 164 -13.86 -1.56 8.65
C ARG A 164 -13.25 -1.25 7.27
N THR A 165 -11.94 -1.28 7.19
CA THR A 165 -11.14 -0.86 6.04
C THR A 165 -11.39 -1.64 4.75
N SER A 166 -12.12 -2.74 4.83
CA SER A 166 -12.60 -3.53 3.69
C SER A 166 -14.00 -3.16 3.23
N HIS A 167 -14.67 -2.22 3.92
CA HIS A 167 -16.00 -1.78 3.53
C HIS A 167 -15.90 -0.81 2.35
N TYR A 168 -16.76 -1.01 1.37
CA TYR A 168 -16.75 -0.25 0.12
C TYR A 168 -16.70 1.27 0.31
N SER A 169 -17.56 1.82 1.17
CA SER A 169 -17.64 3.26 1.43
C SER A 169 -16.34 3.86 2.04
N ASN A 170 -15.60 3.06 2.82
CA ASN A 170 -14.34 3.52 3.40
C ASN A 170 -13.21 3.49 2.37
N VAL A 171 -13.20 2.51 1.46
CA VAL A 171 -12.24 2.45 0.36
C VAL A 171 -12.49 3.58 -0.65
N GLU A 172 -13.75 3.95 -0.87
CA GLU A 172 -14.10 5.06 -1.76
C GLU A 172 -13.65 6.41 -1.23
N TYR A 173 -13.70 6.58 0.08
CA TYR A 173 -13.33 7.85 0.72
C TYR A 173 -11.81 7.99 0.91
N ALA A 174 -11.09 6.91 1.21
CA ALA A 174 -9.65 6.93 1.45
C ALA A 174 -8.84 7.10 0.16
#